data_86f4ab985d6d10fc45ef1a9aed1ccfe4
#
_entry.id   86f4ab985d6d10fc45ef1a9aed1ccfe4
#
_cell.length_a   1.000
_cell.length_b   1.000
_cell.length_c   1.000
_cell.angle_alpha   90.00
_cell.angle_beta   90.00
_cell.angle_gamma   90.00
#
_symmetry.space_group_name_H-M   'P 1'
#
loop_
_entity.id
_entity.type
_entity.pdbx_description
1 polymer ?
#
loop_
_entity_poly.entity_id
_entity_poly.type
_entity_poly.pdbx_seq_one_letter_code
_entity_poly.pdbx_strand_id
1 'polypeptide(L)'
;SKEANIDKLRYKKVIIMTDADVDGSHIDTLIMTLFFRYFPQVIQQGYLYIATPPLYLCTKGKVKEYCWTDQQRQKFIDTYGGGSENAVHTQRYKGLGEMNPEQLWETTMNPENRMLKQVHLENAADLLHADG
;
A
#
# COMPACT_ATOMS: atom_id res chain seq x y z
N SER A 1 -22.74 19.84 7.88
CA SER A 1 -22.72 18.42 8.16
C SER A 1 -22.26 18.18 9.60
N LYS A 2 -22.84 17.20 10.21
CA LYS A 2 -22.46 16.87 11.57
C LYS A 2 -21.07 16.23 11.57
N GLU A 3 -20.26 16.64 12.52
CA GLU A 3 -18.95 16.04 12.68
C GLU A 3 -19.09 14.55 13.03
N ALA A 4 -18.26 13.74 12.41
CA ALA A 4 -18.23 12.32 12.72
C ALA A 4 -17.74 12.15 14.17
N ASN A 5 -18.48 11.38 14.95
CA ASN A 5 -18.09 11.09 16.32
C ASN A 5 -17.15 9.89 16.30
N ILE A 6 -15.85 10.16 16.38
CA ILE A 6 -14.80 9.16 16.33
C ILE A 6 -14.90 8.15 17.47
N ASP A 7 -15.35 8.59 18.64
CA ASP A 7 -15.49 7.70 19.79
C ASP A 7 -16.54 6.61 19.56
N LYS A 8 -17.46 6.84 18.61
CA LYS A 8 -18.47 5.89 18.23
C LYS A 8 -18.11 5.08 17.00
N LEU A 9 -16.93 5.28 16.44
CA LEU A 9 -16.47 4.46 15.32
C LEU A 9 -16.35 3.01 15.74
N ARG A 10 -16.98 2.15 14.94
CA ARG A 10 -16.94 0.70 15.16
C ARG A 10 -15.54 0.14 14.93
N TYR A 11 -14.79 0.76 14.02
CA TYR A 11 -13.47 0.30 13.61
C TYR A 11 -12.42 1.33 14.02
N LYS A 12 -11.29 0.84 14.53
CA LYS A 12 -10.16 1.67 14.94
C LYS A 12 -9.07 1.75 13.89
N LYS A 13 -9.34 1.23 12.69
CA LYS A 13 -8.39 1.25 11.59
C LYS A 13 -9.13 1.40 10.28
N VAL A 14 -8.81 2.46 9.55
CA VAL A 14 -9.32 2.73 8.22
C VAL A 14 -8.14 2.57 7.27
N ILE A 15 -8.27 1.72 6.28
CA ILE A 15 -7.17 1.39 5.37
C ILE A 15 -7.56 1.79 3.96
N ILE A 16 -6.74 2.66 3.36
CA ILE A 16 -6.88 3.04 1.96
C ILE A 16 -6.07 2.06 1.13
N MET A 17 -6.70 1.43 0.15
CA MET A 17 -6.06 0.49 -0.75
C MET A 17 -6.13 1.03 -2.17
N THR A 18 -4.96 1.31 -2.76
CA THR A 18 -4.87 1.82 -4.12
C THR A 18 -3.76 1.10 -4.88
N ASP A 19 -3.71 1.34 -6.19
CA ASP A 19 -2.70 0.75 -7.05
C ASP A 19 -1.30 1.26 -6.69
N ALA A 20 -0.30 0.46 -7.00
CA ALA A 20 1.10 0.81 -6.73
C ALA A 20 1.70 1.78 -7.74
N ASP A 21 1.00 2.06 -8.83
CA ASP A 21 1.51 2.95 -9.88
C ASP A 21 1.27 4.43 -9.57
N VAL A 22 1.65 5.29 -10.50
CA VAL A 22 1.53 6.76 -10.35
C VAL A 22 0.08 7.19 -10.15
N ASP A 23 -0.85 6.55 -10.88
CA ASP A 23 -2.27 6.87 -10.76
C ASP A 23 -2.81 6.52 -9.37
N GLY A 24 -2.35 5.41 -8.81
CA GLY A 24 -2.70 5.02 -7.45
C GLY A 24 -2.24 6.05 -6.42
N SER A 25 -1.03 6.56 -6.56
CA SER A 25 -0.51 7.61 -5.68
C SER A 25 -1.36 8.88 -5.73
N HIS A 26 -1.84 9.25 -6.92
CA HIS A 26 -2.69 10.41 -7.08
C HIS A 26 -4.03 10.22 -6.38
N ILE A 27 -4.61 9.04 -6.48
CA ILE A 27 -5.88 8.70 -5.81
C ILE A 27 -5.69 8.73 -4.29
N ASP A 28 -4.56 8.23 -3.78
CA ASP A 28 -4.23 8.31 -2.35
C ASP A 28 -4.24 9.76 -1.87
N THR A 29 -3.62 10.65 -2.64
CA THR A 29 -3.57 12.08 -2.31
C THR A 29 -4.98 12.68 -2.23
N LEU A 30 -5.84 12.35 -3.19
CA LEU A 30 -7.22 12.85 -3.19
C LEU A 30 -8.01 12.35 -1.98
N ILE A 31 -7.89 11.07 -1.64
CA ILE A 31 -8.60 10.49 -0.51
C ILE A 31 -8.06 11.07 0.81
N MET A 32 -6.76 11.24 0.94
CA MET A 32 -6.18 11.85 2.13
C MET A 32 -6.63 13.30 2.30
N THR A 33 -6.78 14.04 1.19
CA THR A 33 -7.32 15.39 1.22
C THR A 33 -8.75 15.39 1.77
N LEU A 34 -9.57 14.44 1.34
CA LEU A 34 -10.94 14.29 1.84
C LEU A 34 -10.96 14.04 3.35
N PHE A 35 -10.15 13.10 3.84
CA PHE A 35 -10.06 12.81 5.26
C PHE A 35 -9.53 14.00 6.05
N PHE A 36 -8.53 14.68 5.53
CA PHE A 36 -7.96 15.86 6.17
C PHE A 36 -9.02 16.96 6.37
N ARG A 37 -9.87 17.17 5.36
CA ARG A 37 -10.89 18.23 5.40
C ARG A 37 -12.09 17.88 6.28
N TYR A 38 -12.58 16.65 6.19
CA TYR A 38 -13.86 16.29 6.78
C TYR A 38 -13.74 15.38 7.99
N PHE A 39 -12.64 14.65 8.11
CA PHE A 39 -12.43 13.69 9.19
C PHE A 39 -11.02 13.79 9.76
N PRO A 40 -10.55 14.99 10.16
CA PRO A 40 -9.17 15.13 10.64
C PRO A 40 -8.89 14.30 11.88
N GLN A 41 -9.91 14.02 12.70
CA GLN A 41 -9.75 13.22 13.90
C GLN A 41 -9.32 11.79 13.60
N VAL A 42 -9.74 11.23 12.45
CA VAL A 42 -9.32 9.89 12.04
C VAL A 42 -7.80 9.84 11.88
N ILE A 43 -7.22 10.91 11.31
CA ILE A 43 -5.78 11.03 11.15
C ILE A 43 -5.11 11.29 12.50
N GLN A 44 -5.65 12.21 13.29
CA GLN A 44 -5.09 12.59 14.60
C GLN A 44 -5.02 11.42 15.57
N GLN A 45 -6.03 10.56 15.55
CA GLN A 45 -6.08 9.38 16.42
C GLN A 45 -5.23 8.22 15.90
N GLY A 46 -4.62 8.38 14.73
CA GLY A 46 -3.79 7.32 14.16
C GLY A 46 -4.58 6.16 13.56
N TYR A 47 -5.81 6.39 13.16
CA TYR A 47 -6.68 5.34 12.62
C TYR A 47 -6.56 5.16 11.11
N LEU A 48 -5.94 6.10 10.41
CA LEU A 48 -5.85 6.07 8.95
C LEU A 48 -4.52 5.48 8.49
N TYR A 49 -4.61 4.48 7.62
CA TYR A 49 -3.45 3.78 7.06
C TYR A 49 -3.58 3.66 5.55
N ILE A 50 -2.45 3.53 4.88
CA ILE A 50 -2.38 3.22 3.46
C ILE A 50 -1.77 1.83 3.33
N ALA A 51 -2.46 0.93 2.63
CA ALA A 51 -1.93 -0.39 2.30
C ALA A 51 -1.23 -0.30 0.95
N THR A 52 0.04 -0.69 0.92
CA THR A 52 0.85 -0.65 -0.30
C THR A 52 0.90 -2.05 -0.91
N PRO A 53 0.37 -2.26 -2.13
CA PRO A 53 0.50 -3.55 -2.79
C PRO A 53 1.93 -3.77 -3.27
N PRO A 54 2.33 -5.03 -3.48
CA PRO A 54 3.66 -5.32 -4.00
C PRO A 54 3.79 -4.86 -5.45
N LEU A 55 5.01 -4.52 -5.86
CA LEU A 55 5.30 -4.19 -7.26
C LEU A 55 5.53 -5.44 -8.10
N TYR A 56 6.07 -6.51 -7.50
CA TYR A 56 6.47 -7.71 -8.22
C TYR A 56 6.10 -8.98 -7.47
N LEU A 57 5.90 -10.05 -8.25
CA LEU A 57 5.94 -11.42 -7.76
C LEU A 57 7.12 -12.10 -8.41
N CYS A 58 8.10 -12.52 -7.63
CA CYS A 58 9.30 -13.20 -8.10
C CYS A 58 9.20 -14.69 -7.85
N THR A 59 9.53 -15.50 -8.86
CA THR A 59 9.40 -16.95 -8.79
C THR A 59 10.68 -17.62 -9.30
N LYS A 60 11.15 -18.61 -8.56
CA LYS A 60 12.24 -19.48 -8.99
C LYS A 60 11.91 -20.90 -8.53
N GLY A 61 11.55 -21.77 -9.49
CA GLY A 61 11.11 -23.13 -9.15
C GLY A 61 9.87 -23.09 -8.28
N LYS A 62 9.96 -23.62 -7.07
CA LYS A 62 8.85 -23.63 -6.11
C LYS A 62 8.85 -22.43 -5.17
N VAL A 63 9.88 -21.58 -5.25
CA VAL A 63 9.99 -20.41 -4.38
C VAL A 63 9.27 -19.24 -5.01
N LYS A 64 8.40 -18.60 -4.22
CA LYS A 64 7.65 -17.40 -4.63
C LYS A 64 7.75 -16.35 -3.54
N GLU A 65 8.06 -15.13 -3.93
CA GLU A 65 8.07 -13.99 -3.00
C GLU A 65 7.48 -12.77 -3.65
N TYR A 66 6.63 -12.07 -2.89
CA TYR A 66 6.16 -10.75 -3.28
C TYR A 66 7.21 -9.73 -2.89
N CYS A 67 7.48 -8.79 -3.79
CA CYS A 67 8.48 -7.75 -3.56
C CYS A 67 7.82 -6.39 -3.69
N TRP A 68 7.95 -5.59 -2.64
CA TRP A 68 7.40 -4.24 -2.58
C TRP A 68 8.36 -3.19 -3.13
N THR A 69 9.65 -3.52 -3.20
CA THR A 69 10.68 -2.59 -3.67
C THR A 69 11.60 -3.28 -4.67
N ASP A 70 12.29 -2.47 -5.47
CA ASP A 70 13.32 -2.98 -6.39
C ASP A 70 14.46 -3.65 -5.62
N GLN A 71 14.74 -3.17 -4.43
CA GLN A 71 15.79 -3.75 -3.57
C GLN A 71 15.42 -5.16 -3.13
N GLN A 72 14.15 -5.39 -2.76
CA GLN A 72 13.69 -6.73 -2.42
C GLN A 72 13.74 -7.67 -3.62
N ARG A 73 13.37 -7.17 -4.79
CA ARG A 73 13.47 -7.93 -6.03
C ARG A 73 14.90 -8.33 -6.32
N GLN A 74 15.84 -7.39 -6.21
CA GLN A 74 17.26 -7.66 -6.44
C GLN A 74 17.79 -8.69 -5.46
N LYS A 75 17.37 -8.61 -4.20
CA LYS A 75 17.78 -9.59 -3.19
C LYS A 75 17.30 -10.99 -3.55
N PHE A 76 16.08 -11.11 -4.08
CA PHE A 76 15.55 -12.40 -4.55
C PHE A 76 16.38 -12.93 -5.72
N ILE A 77 16.72 -12.07 -6.68
CA ILE A 77 17.53 -12.44 -7.83
C ILE A 77 18.91 -12.92 -7.38
N ASP A 78 19.52 -12.22 -6.44
CA ASP A 78 20.84 -12.58 -5.92
C ASP A 78 20.80 -13.91 -5.15
N THR A 79 19.76 -14.12 -4.36
CA THR A 79 19.64 -15.30 -3.51
C THR A 79 19.32 -16.56 -4.31
N TYR A 80 18.36 -16.47 -5.24
CA TYR A 80 17.81 -17.64 -5.93
C TYR A 80 18.23 -17.73 -7.39
N GLY A 81 18.61 -16.61 -8.00
CA GLY A 81 19.01 -16.56 -9.41
C GLY A 81 20.49 -16.41 -9.64
N GLY A 82 21.30 -16.41 -8.56
CA GLY A 82 22.73 -16.23 -8.69
C GLY A 82 23.13 -14.88 -9.27
N GLY A 83 22.30 -13.87 -9.10
CA GLY A 83 22.54 -12.53 -9.65
C GLY A 83 22.04 -12.33 -11.07
N SER A 84 21.47 -13.35 -11.70
CA SER A 84 20.98 -13.26 -13.09
C SER A 84 19.47 -13.07 -13.11
N GLU A 85 19.02 -11.98 -13.69
CA GLU A 85 17.58 -11.70 -13.85
C GLU A 85 16.89 -12.78 -14.70
N ASN A 86 17.59 -13.32 -15.66
CA ASN A 86 17.03 -14.33 -16.57
C ASN A 86 16.76 -15.67 -15.89
N ALA A 87 17.38 -15.91 -14.73
CA ALA A 87 17.17 -17.14 -13.96
C ALA A 87 15.91 -17.08 -13.09
N VAL A 88 15.28 -15.93 -12.98
CA VAL A 88 14.11 -15.69 -12.12
C VAL A 88 12.96 -15.16 -12.96
N HIS A 89 11.74 -15.68 -12.71
CA HIS A 89 10.55 -15.14 -13.34
C HIS A 89 10.03 -13.98 -12.48
N THR A 90 9.85 -12.82 -13.09
CA THR A 90 9.32 -11.64 -12.41
C THR A 90 8.02 -11.20 -13.08
N GLN A 91 6.94 -11.18 -12.32
CA GLN A 91 5.67 -10.61 -12.77
C GLN A 91 5.51 -9.24 -12.10
N ARG A 92 5.31 -8.21 -12.92
CA ARG A 92 5.08 -6.86 -12.42
C ARG A 92 3.58 -6.61 -12.31
N TYR A 93 3.16 -6.04 -11.19
CA TYR A 93 1.77 -5.62 -10.98
C TYR A 93 1.64 -4.13 -11.21
N LYS A 94 0.69 -3.74 -12.06
CA LYS A 94 0.38 -2.32 -12.32
C LYS A 94 -0.79 -1.84 -11.49
N GLY A 95 -1.64 -2.75 -11.04
CA GLY A 95 -2.80 -2.40 -10.25
C GLY A 95 -3.38 -3.60 -9.53
N LEU A 96 -4.23 -3.32 -8.56
CA LEU A 96 -4.90 -4.34 -7.75
C LEU A 96 -5.78 -5.27 -8.59
N GLY A 97 -6.30 -4.77 -9.71
CA GLY A 97 -7.15 -5.55 -10.59
C GLY A 97 -6.46 -6.71 -11.29
N GLU A 98 -5.12 -6.72 -11.32
CA GLU A 98 -4.34 -7.82 -11.88
C GLU A 98 -4.22 -9.00 -10.91
N MET A 99 -4.60 -8.81 -9.65
CA MET A 99 -4.52 -9.83 -8.62
C MET A 99 -5.83 -10.58 -8.50
N ASN A 100 -5.75 -11.91 -8.34
CA ASN A 100 -6.93 -12.68 -7.97
C ASN A 100 -7.23 -12.47 -6.47
N PRO A 101 -8.42 -12.89 -5.98
CA PRO A 101 -8.78 -12.66 -4.57
C PRO A 101 -7.79 -13.21 -3.56
N GLU A 102 -7.19 -14.36 -3.85
CA GLU A 102 -6.22 -14.97 -2.96
C GLU A 102 -4.93 -14.14 -2.87
N GLN A 103 -4.44 -13.66 -4.00
CA GLN A 103 -3.26 -12.80 -4.04
C GLN A 103 -3.50 -11.48 -3.33
N LEU A 104 -4.67 -10.89 -3.53
CA LEU A 104 -5.05 -9.66 -2.87
C LEU A 104 -5.11 -9.83 -1.36
N TRP A 105 -5.70 -10.94 -0.91
CA TRP A 105 -5.74 -11.26 0.51
C TRP A 105 -4.33 -11.37 1.10
N GLU A 106 -3.48 -12.20 0.49
CA GLU A 106 -2.13 -12.48 0.99
C GLU A 106 -1.25 -11.24 1.09
N THR A 107 -1.37 -10.33 0.13
CA THR A 107 -0.44 -9.21 0.01
C THR A 107 -0.92 -7.93 0.68
N THR A 108 -2.22 -7.68 0.63
CA THR A 108 -2.76 -6.35 0.98
C THR A 108 -3.71 -6.40 2.15
N MET A 109 -4.42 -7.49 2.34
CA MET A 109 -5.45 -7.58 3.37
C MET A 109 -5.02 -8.36 4.61
N ASN A 110 -4.22 -9.42 4.44
CA ASN A 110 -3.79 -10.26 5.55
C ASN A 110 -2.89 -9.46 6.50
N PRO A 111 -3.29 -9.29 7.79
CA PRO A 111 -2.52 -8.50 8.74
C PRO A 111 -1.08 -8.99 8.96
N GLU A 112 -0.82 -10.27 8.73
CA GLU A 112 0.51 -10.85 8.91
C GLU A 112 1.49 -10.44 7.81
N ASN A 113 0.99 -10.16 6.61
CA ASN A 113 1.83 -9.95 5.44
C ASN A 113 1.74 -8.53 4.87
N ARG A 114 0.62 -7.85 5.09
CA ARG A 114 0.39 -6.55 4.46
C ARG A 114 1.37 -5.50 4.95
N MET A 115 1.69 -4.56 4.04
CA MET A 115 2.52 -3.41 4.34
C MET A 115 1.62 -2.19 4.54
N LEU A 116 1.49 -1.74 5.77
CA LEU A 116 0.69 -0.56 6.11
C LEU A 116 1.58 0.61 6.49
N LYS A 117 1.22 1.78 6.00
CA LYS A 117 1.85 3.03 6.38
C LYS A 117 0.80 3.88 7.09
N GLN A 118 1.06 4.24 8.34
CA GLN A 118 0.18 5.11 9.09
C GLN A 118 0.25 6.53 8.54
N VAL A 119 -0.92 7.15 8.35
CA VAL A 119 -0.99 8.53 7.90
C VAL A 119 -0.92 9.44 9.11
N HIS A 120 0.00 10.41 9.07
CA HIS A 120 0.14 11.43 10.09
C HIS A 120 -0.38 12.75 9.58
N LEU A 121 -0.92 13.56 10.49
CA LEU A 121 -1.50 14.85 10.12
C LEU A 121 -0.50 15.77 9.43
N GLU A 122 0.75 15.73 9.85
CA GLU A 122 1.83 16.50 9.24
C GLU A 122 2.04 16.11 7.77
N ASN A 123 2.05 14.81 7.49
CA ASN A 123 2.23 14.30 6.11
C ASN A 123 1.06 14.69 5.22
N ALA A 124 -0.16 14.64 5.75
CA ALA A 124 -1.35 15.04 5.00
C ALA A 124 -1.31 16.53 4.66
N ALA A 125 -0.90 17.35 5.63
CA ALA A 125 -0.76 18.80 5.40
C ALA A 125 0.30 19.10 4.34
N ASP A 126 1.45 18.40 4.39
CA ASP A 126 2.51 18.56 3.41
C ASP A 126 2.05 18.22 2.00
N LEU A 127 1.27 17.16 1.86
CA LEU A 127 0.72 16.76 0.56
C LEU A 127 -0.23 17.82 0.00
N LEU A 128 -1.03 18.44 0.86
CA LEU A 128 -1.94 19.51 0.45
C LEU A 128 -1.19 20.76 0.00
N HIS A 129 -0.07 21.07 0.64
CA HIS A 129 0.74 22.23 0.30
C HIS A 129 1.63 22.00 -0.91
N ALA A 130 1.99 20.75 -1.19
CA ALA A 130 2.86 20.43 -2.33
C ALA A 130 2.17 20.74 -3.67
N ASP A 131 0.85 20.71 -3.72
CA ASP A 131 0.06 20.97 -4.94
C ASP A 131 -0.35 22.44 -5.06
N GLY A 132 -0.01 23.24 -4.07
CA GLY A 132 -0.30 24.68 -4.07
C GLY A 132 0.85 25.52 -4.59
#